data_ecf5e0d9fe6a3e6f32b4e301b556cf16
#
_entry.id   ecf5e0d9fe6a3e6f32b4e301b556cf16
#
_cell.length_a   1.000
_cell.length_b   1.000
_cell.length_c   1.000
_cell.angle_alpha   90.00
_cell.angle_beta   90.00
_cell.angle_gamma   90.00
#
_symmetry.space_group_name_H-M   'P 1'
#
loop_
_entity.id
_entity.type
_entity.pdbx_description
1 polymer ?
#
loop_
_entity_poly.entity_id
_entity_poly.type
_entity_poly.pdbx_seq_one_letter_code
_entity_poly.pdbx_strand_id
1 'polypeptide(L)'
;MADKLRIAVGSDDAGSRYKDALAADLRKDDRVVEVIDVGEQLDEDTHYPHVAVAAAELIREGKVDRALLVCGTGLGVAISANKVQGVRAVTAHDGFSVERSVLSNDAQVLCFGERVVGLELARRLAREWLGYRFDPNSASAEKVAAITEYERTHGEPADA
;
A
#
# COMPACT_ATOMS: atom_id res chain seq x y z
N MET A 1 -8.49 -21.71 -4.08
CA MET A 1 -8.46 -20.76 -2.97
C MET A 1 -7.51 -19.62 -3.31
N ALA A 2 -7.91 -18.39 -3.04
CA ALA A 2 -6.99 -17.27 -3.20
C ALA A 2 -5.82 -17.39 -2.20
N ASP A 3 -4.61 -17.09 -2.64
CA ASP A 3 -3.45 -17.08 -1.77
C ASP A 3 -3.61 -16.05 -0.67
N LYS A 4 -3.17 -16.37 0.52
CA LYS A 4 -3.16 -15.44 1.65
C LYS A 4 -2.13 -14.34 1.43
N LEU A 5 -2.42 -13.17 1.94
CA LEU A 5 -1.61 -11.98 1.76
C LEU A 5 -0.60 -11.77 2.90
N ARG A 6 0.61 -11.38 2.52
CA ARG A 6 1.61 -10.79 3.43
C ARG A 6 1.54 -9.28 3.27
N ILE A 7 1.37 -8.55 4.35
CA ILE A 7 1.09 -7.11 4.31
C ILE A 7 2.07 -6.35 5.19
N ALA A 8 2.71 -5.32 4.63
CA ALA A 8 3.44 -4.34 5.41
C ALA A 8 2.50 -3.21 5.86
N VAL A 9 2.70 -2.71 7.05
CA VAL A 9 2.02 -1.51 7.55
C VAL A 9 3.04 -0.49 8.02
N GLY A 10 2.72 0.78 7.92
CA GLY A 10 3.58 1.86 8.38
C GLY A 10 2.84 3.18 8.47
N SER A 11 3.36 4.07 9.29
CA SER A 11 2.86 5.44 9.46
C SER A 11 3.96 6.35 9.99
N ASP A 12 3.72 7.67 9.87
CA ASP A 12 4.37 8.66 10.72
C ASP A 12 3.54 8.85 12.01
N ASP A 13 3.93 9.83 12.84
CA ASP A 13 3.22 10.13 14.09
C ASP A 13 1.75 10.49 13.86
N ALA A 14 1.46 11.24 12.77
CA ALA A 14 0.10 11.67 12.47
C ALA A 14 -0.85 10.56 12.09
N GLY A 15 -0.34 9.39 11.68
CA GLY A 15 -1.14 8.23 11.28
C GLY A 15 -1.02 7.02 12.21
N SER A 16 -0.27 7.12 13.30
CA SER A 16 0.10 5.96 14.13
C SER A 16 -1.10 5.27 14.77
N ARG A 17 -2.08 6.02 15.23
CA ARG A 17 -3.29 5.48 15.87
C ARG A 17 -4.11 4.62 14.88
N TYR A 18 -4.31 5.12 13.68
CA TYR A 18 -5.03 4.36 12.64
C TYR A 18 -4.21 3.16 12.16
N LYS A 19 -2.91 3.34 11.96
CA LYS A 19 -2.03 2.23 11.58
C LYS A 19 -2.11 1.09 12.59
N ASP A 20 -2.05 1.38 13.88
CA ASP A 20 -2.13 0.36 14.92
C ASP A 20 -3.48 -0.37 14.93
N ALA A 21 -4.59 0.36 14.79
CA ALA A 21 -5.92 -0.23 14.73
C ALA A 21 -6.09 -1.12 13.48
N LEU A 22 -5.65 -0.64 12.34
CA LEU A 22 -5.73 -1.38 11.07
C LEU A 22 -4.81 -2.61 11.08
N ALA A 23 -3.60 -2.50 11.62
CA ALA A 23 -2.69 -3.63 11.77
C ALA A 23 -3.29 -4.73 12.66
N ALA A 24 -3.96 -4.35 13.75
CA ALA A 24 -4.65 -5.29 14.62
C ALA A 24 -5.78 -6.02 13.89
N ASP A 25 -6.56 -5.31 13.07
CA ASP A 25 -7.62 -5.91 12.26
C ASP A 25 -7.04 -6.87 11.20
N LEU A 26 -5.97 -6.46 10.52
CA LEU A 26 -5.30 -7.28 9.50
C LEU A 26 -4.77 -8.59 10.10
N ARG A 27 -4.18 -8.56 11.30
CA ARG A 27 -3.66 -9.75 11.98
C ARG A 27 -4.73 -10.77 12.33
N LYS A 28 -5.99 -10.35 12.42
CA LYS A 28 -7.13 -11.22 12.74
C LYS A 28 -7.87 -11.72 11.50
N ASP A 29 -7.55 -11.20 10.32
CA ASP A 29 -8.23 -11.58 9.08
C ASP A 29 -7.61 -12.86 8.50
N ASP A 30 -8.45 -13.86 8.24
CA ASP A 30 -8.02 -15.16 7.74
C ASP A 30 -7.35 -15.11 6.36
N ARG A 31 -7.51 -13.99 5.63
CA ARG A 31 -6.89 -13.76 4.33
C ARG A 31 -5.46 -13.22 4.44
N VAL A 32 -5.02 -12.89 5.64
CA VAL A 32 -3.69 -12.34 5.92
C VAL A 32 -2.88 -13.39 6.69
N VAL A 33 -1.69 -13.73 6.15
CA VAL A 33 -0.79 -14.70 6.78
C VAL A 33 0.30 -14.03 7.62
N GLU A 34 0.67 -12.79 7.28
CA GLU A 34 1.73 -12.06 7.95
C GLU A 34 1.47 -10.55 7.86
N VAL A 35 1.74 -9.85 8.94
CA VAL A 35 1.76 -8.38 9.00
C VAL A 35 3.13 -7.94 9.52
N ILE A 36 3.85 -7.16 8.71
CA ILE A 36 5.13 -6.55 9.08
C ILE A 36 4.90 -5.06 9.33
N ASP A 37 5.11 -4.61 10.55
CA ASP A 37 5.11 -3.19 10.87
C ASP A 37 6.52 -2.63 10.65
N VAL A 38 6.69 -1.82 9.60
CA VAL A 38 7.99 -1.24 9.27
C VAL A 38 8.48 -0.23 10.31
N GLY A 39 7.56 0.32 11.11
CA GLY A 39 7.91 1.23 12.20
C GLY A 39 8.70 0.56 13.33
N GLU A 40 8.59 -0.76 13.50
CA GLU A 40 9.36 -1.50 14.50
C GLU A 40 10.86 -1.52 14.22
N GLN A 41 11.27 -1.21 12.99
CA GLN A 41 12.67 -1.20 12.54
C GLN A 41 13.22 0.20 12.31
N LEU A 42 12.40 1.23 12.57
CA LEU A 42 12.74 2.63 12.35
C LEU A 42 12.67 3.41 13.66
N ASP A 43 13.38 4.53 13.73
CA ASP A 43 13.30 5.45 14.87
C ASP A 43 11.92 6.10 14.95
N GLU A 44 11.45 6.41 16.16
CA GLU A 44 10.13 7.01 16.40
C GLU A 44 9.90 8.32 15.63
N ASP A 45 10.95 9.10 15.43
CA ASP A 45 10.90 10.38 14.70
C ASP A 45 11.09 10.24 13.18
N THR A 46 11.03 9.01 12.65
CA THR A 46 11.25 8.78 11.22
C THR A 46 10.14 9.44 10.38
N HIS A 47 10.56 10.28 9.45
CA HIS A 47 9.63 10.98 8.55
C HIS A 47 8.91 10.03 7.59
N TYR A 48 7.67 10.38 7.23
CA TYR A 48 6.81 9.54 6.39
C TYR A 48 7.45 9.03 5.09
N PRO A 49 8.33 9.77 4.38
CA PRO A 49 8.94 9.24 3.16
C PRO A 49 9.78 7.99 3.40
N HIS A 50 10.54 7.95 4.47
CA HIS A 50 11.37 6.79 4.81
C HIS A 50 10.52 5.58 5.18
N VAL A 51 9.44 5.80 5.90
CA VAL A 51 8.46 4.74 6.25
C VAL A 51 7.84 4.15 4.98
N ALA A 52 7.36 5.02 4.09
CA ALA A 52 6.70 4.60 2.85
C ALA A 52 7.66 3.85 1.92
N VAL A 53 8.89 4.35 1.77
CA VAL A 53 9.93 3.68 0.96
C VAL A 53 10.30 2.32 1.56
N ALA A 54 10.45 2.22 2.89
CA ALA A 54 10.74 0.94 3.54
C ALA A 54 9.67 -0.12 3.25
N ALA A 55 8.39 0.25 3.34
CA ALA A 55 7.29 -0.66 3.01
C ALA A 55 7.28 -1.04 1.53
N ALA A 56 7.49 -0.07 0.65
CA ALA A 56 7.52 -0.29 -0.80
C ALA A 56 8.70 -1.19 -1.22
N GLU A 57 9.86 -1.05 -0.59
CA GLU A 57 11.00 -1.93 -0.83
C GLU A 57 10.71 -3.39 -0.47
N LEU A 58 9.95 -3.65 0.59
CA LEU A 58 9.50 -5.01 0.92
C LEU A 58 8.63 -5.62 -0.19
N ILE A 59 7.82 -4.81 -0.86
CA ILE A 59 7.05 -5.26 -2.04
C ILE A 59 7.99 -5.57 -3.20
N ARG A 60 8.91 -4.65 -3.51
CA ARG A 60 9.88 -4.83 -4.60
C ARG A 60 10.74 -6.08 -4.41
N GLU A 61 11.13 -6.37 -3.17
CA GLU A 61 11.91 -7.56 -2.82
C GLU A 61 11.09 -8.85 -2.75
N GLY A 62 9.77 -8.78 -2.93
CA GLY A 62 8.88 -9.93 -2.85
C GLY A 62 8.67 -10.49 -1.43
N LYS A 63 8.99 -9.70 -0.41
CA LYS A 63 8.82 -10.08 1.00
C LYS A 63 7.39 -9.91 1.49
N VAL A 64 6.66 -8.95 0.93
CA VAL A 64 5.23 -8.76 1.14
C VAL A 64 4.52 -8.57 -0.19
N ASP A 65 3.21 -8.79 -0.18
CA ASP A 65 2.37 -8.67 -1.39
C ASP A 65 1.76 -7.28 -1.52
N ARG A 66 1.42 -6.66 -0.39
CA ARG A 66 0.76 -5.36 -0.30
C ARG A 66 1.26 -4.56 0.90
N ALA A 67 0.95 -3.27 0.90
CA ALA A 67 1.18 -2.41 2.06
C ALA A 67 -0.01 -1.49 2.34
N LEU A 68 -0.23 -1.18 3.61
CA LEU A 68 -1.20 -0.21 4.09
C LEU A 68 -0.44 0.88 4.84
N LEU A 69 -0.49 2.11 4.34
CA LEU A 69 0.26 3.24 4.90
C LEU A 69 -0.69 4.34 5.36
N VAL A 70 -0.36 4.96 6.47
CA VAL A 70 -1.15 6.06 7.04
C VAL A 70 -0.25 7.23 7.38
N CYS A 71 -0.65 8.43 6.99
CA CYS A 71 -0.10 9.69 7.49
C CYS A 71 -1.26 10.65 7.75
N GLY A 72 -1.00 11.93 7.92
CA GLY A 72 -2.07 12.90 8.16
C GLY A 72 -3.09 13.00 7.02
N THR A 73 -2.63 12.92 5.77
CA THR A 73 -3.48 13.07 4.57
C THR A 73 -3.50 11.83 3.67
N GLY A 74 -2.56 10.91 3.83
CA GLY A 74 -2.36 9.78 2.91
C GLY A 74 -1.65 10.15 1.61
N LEU A 75 -1.36 11.43 1.39
CA LEU A 75 -0.77 11.91 0.12
C LEU A 75 0.73 11.67 0.07
N GLY A 76 1.45 12.12 1.10
CA GLY A 76 2.91 12.03 1.14
C GLY A 76 3.42 10.59 1.13
N VAL A 77 2.77 9.69 1.86
CA VAL A 77 3.14 8.26 1.86
C VAL A 77 2.88 7.62 0.50
N ALA A 78 1.82 7.99 -0.20
CA ALA A 78 1.55 7.50 -1.56
C ALA A 78 2.60 8.00 -2.57
N ILE A 79 2.91 9.30 -2.54
CA ILE A 79 3.93 9.88 -3.42
C ILE A 79 5.28 9.19 -3.20
N SER A 80 5.67 9.00 -1.93
CA SER A 80 6.96 8.41 -1.57
C SER A 80 7.05 6.94 -1.99
N ALA A 81 6.02 6.14 -1.73
CA ALA A 81 5.97 4.73 -2.13
C ALA A 81 6.06 4.57 -3.65
N ASN A 82 5.45 5.48 -4.42
CA ASN A 82 5.51 5.48 -5.88
C ASN A 82 6.91 5.76 -6.45
N LYS A 83 7.86 6.21 -5.63
CA LYS A 83 9.25 6.39 -6.08
C LYS A 83 10.02 5.07 -6.14
N VAL A 84 9.51 4.01 -5.55
CA VAL A 84 10.12 2.68 -5.62
C VAL A 84 9.65 1.98 -6.90
N GLN A 85 10.60 1.54 -7.70
CA GLN A 85 10.32 0.89 -8.98
C GLN A 85 9.44 -0.36 -8.81
N GLY A 86 8.41 -0.47 -9.65
CA GLY A 86 7.47 -1.60 -9.62
C GLY A 86 6.33 -1.45 -8.62
N VAL A 87 6.32 -0.38 -7.81
CA VAL A 87 5.29 -0.14 -6.80
C VAL A 87 4.31 0.92 -7.26
N ARG A 88 3.02 0.62 -7.11
CA ARG A 88 1.91 1.53 -7.40
C ARG A 88 1.13 1.76 -6.11
N ALA A 89 1.17 3.00 -5.63
CA ALA A 89 0.53 3.43 -4.41
C ALA A 89 -0.56 4.46 -4.71
N VAL A 90 -1.67 4.35 -4.00
CA VAL A 90 -2.81 5.25 -4.15
C VAL A 90 -3.30 5.73 -2.80
N THR A 91 -3.83 6.95 -2.78
CA THR A 91 -4.63 7.46 -1.67
C THR A 91 -6.09 7.30 -2.06
N ALA A 92 -6.86 6.49 -1.33
CA ALA A 92 -8.25 6.22 -1.67
C ALA A 92 -9.12 6.12 -0.40
N HIS A 93 -10.09 7.03 -0.28
CA HIS A 93 -10.96 7.16 0.89
C HIS A 93 -12.43 6.83 0.60
N ASP A 94 -12.71 6.16 -0.51
CA ASP A 94 -14.04 5.70 -0.90
C ASP A 94 -13.98 4.28 -1.49
N GLY A 95 -15.12 3.60 -1.45
CA GLY A 95 -15.18 2.19 -1.86
C GLY A 95 -14.87 1.98 -3.34
N PHE A 96 -15.33 2.88 -4.22
CA PHE A 96 -15.07 2.75 -5.65
C PHE A 96 -13.60 2.94 -5.99
N SER A 97 -12.95 3.96 -5.43
CA SER A 97 -11.52 4.18 -5.65
C SER A 97 -10.66 3.04 -5.11
N VAL A 98 -10.98 2.50 -3.93
CA VAL A 98 -10.28 1.34 -3.36
C VAL A 98 -10.41 0.12 -4.28
N GLU A 99 -11.62 -0.20 -4.73
CA GLU A 99 -11.86 -1.28 -5.68
C GLU A 99 -11.05 -1.08 -6.97
N ARG A 100 -11.16 0.09 -7.59
CA ARG A 100 -10.49 0.36 -8.86
C ARG A 100 -8.96 0.43 -8.72
N SER A 101 -8.44 0.79 -7.55
CA SER A 101 -7.00 0.78 -7.32
C SER A 101 -6.38 -0.60 -7.56
N VAL A 102 -7.08 -1.66 -7.19
CA VAL A 102 -6.64 -3.04 -7.44
C VAL A 102 -7.09 -3.52 -8.82
N LEU A 103 -8.40 -3.44 -9.11
CA LEU A 103 -8.95 -4.07 -10.32
C LEU A 103 -8.56 -3.34 -11.61
N SER A 104 -8.29 -2.03 -11.57
CA SER A 104 -7.89 -1.26 -12.74
C SER A 104 -6.41 -0.94 -12.78
N ASN A 105 -5.75 -0.78 -11.63
CA ASN A 105 -4.39 -0.26 -11.56
C ASN A 105 -3.37 -1.25 -10.98
N ASP A 106 -3.82 -2.39 -10.49
CA ASP A 106 -2.96 -3.37 -9.80
C ASP A 106 -2.06 -2.68 -8.76
N ALA A 107 -2.66 -1.77 -7.98
CA ALA A 107 -1.94 -1.05 -6.94
C ALA A 107 -1.71 -1.97 -5.73
N GLN A 108 -0.47 -2.03 -5.28
CA GLN A 108 -0.11 -2.84 -4.12
C GLN A 108 -0.22 -2.06 -2.81
N VAL A 109 -0.22 -0.74 -2.86
CA VAL A 109 -0.18 0.11 -1.65
C VAL A 109 -1.44 0.95 -1.55
N LEU A 110 -2.16 0.80 -0.44
CA LEU A 110 -3.31 1.62 -0.07
C LEU A 110 -2.89 2.60 1.03
N CYS A 111 -3.16 3.87 0.82
CA CYS A 111 -2.80 4.93 1.75
C CYS A 111 -4.04 5.67 2.26
N PHE A 112 -4.06 5.92 3.58
CA PHE A 112 -5.11 6.68 4.26
C PHE A 112 -4.56 7.92 4.96
N GLY A 113 -5.39 8.94 5.06
CA GLY A 113 -5.14 10.11 5.89
C GLY A 113 -5.95 10.05 7.18
N GLU A 114 -5.29 10.01 8.33
CA GLU A 114 -5.98 9.98 9.64
C GLU A 114 -6.81 11.23 9.87
N ARG A 115 -6.42 12.37 9.27
CA ARG A 115 -7.17 13.62 9.32
C ARG A 115 -8.27 13.75 8.28
N VAL A 116 -8.40 12.78 7.37
CA VAL A 116 -9.32 12.84 6.21
C VAL A 116 -10.45 11.85 6.36
N VAL A 117 -10.16 10.59 6.70
CA VAL A 117 -11.15 9.50 6.76
C VAL A 117 -11.41 9.11 8.21
N GLY A 118 -12.66 8.81 8.55
CA GLY A 118 -13.00 8.24 9.85
C GLY A 118 -12.48 6.81 10.00
N LEU A 119 -12.13 6.41 11.23
CA LEU A 119 -11.53 5.11 11.48
C LEU A 119 -12.40 3.94 11.03
N GLU A 120 -13.69 3.99 11.29
CA GLU A 120 -14.60 2.89 10.92
C GLU A 120 -14.73 2.75 9.40
N LEU A 121 -14.71 3.85 8.65
CA LEU A 121 -14.67 3.80 7.20
C LEU A 121 -13.33 3.22 6.71
N ALA A 122 -12.20 3.65 7.29
CA ALA A 122 -10.89 3.10 6.97
C ALA A 122 -10.84 1.58 7.21
N ARG A 123 -11.40 1.09 8.32
CA ARG A 123 -11.51 -0.34 8.61
C ARG A 123 -12.33 -1.07 7.55
N ARG A 124 -13.47 -0.52 7.16
CA ARG A 124 -14.30 -1.10 6.11
C ARG A 124 -13.57 -1.17 4.77
N LEU A 125 -12.95 -0.07 4.37
CA LEU A 125 -12.19 0.00 3.12
C LEU A 125 -11.03 -0.98 3.09
N ALA A 126 -10.30 -1.14 4.20
CA ALA A 126 -9.22 -2.11 4.31
C ALA A 126 -9.73 -3.56 4.18
N ARG A 127 -10.88 -3.89 4.80
CA ARG A 127 -11.50 -5.21 4.65
C ARG A 127 -11.91 -5.51 3.21
N GLU A 128 -12.50 -4.54 2.53
CA GLU A 128 -12.90 -4.68 1.13
C GLU A 128 -11.66 -4.85 0.23
N TRP A 129 -10.62 -4.06 0.46
CA TRP A 129 -9.35 -4.12 -0.26
C TRP A 129 -8.69 -5.50 -0.21
N LEU A 130 -8.76 -6.20 0.91
CA LEU A 130 -8.21 -7.55 1.04
C LEU A 130 -8.85 -8.56 0.10
N GLY A 131 -10.08 -8.32 -0.34
CA GLY A 131 -10.82 -9.22 -1.22
C GLY A 131 -10.55 -9.02 -2.71
N TYR A 132 -9.98 -7.90 -3.11
CA TYR A 132 -9.76 -7.61 -4.52
C TYR A 132 -8.47 -8.24 -5.05
N ARG A 133 -8.52 -8.74 -6.28
CA ARG A 133 -7.37 -9.27 -7.01
C ARG A 133 -7.36 -8.72 -8.42
N PHE A 134 -6.19 -8.36 -8.90
CA PHE A 134 -6.02 -7.94 -10.30
C PHE A 134 -6.14 -9.15 -11.23
N ASP A 135 -6.92 -8.98 -12.31
CA ASP A 135 -7.02 -9.98 -13.37
C ASP A 135 -6.07 -9.61 -14.51
N PRO A 136 -4.98 -10.39 -14.72
CA PRO A 136 -4.02 -10.12 -15.78
C PRO A 136 -4.60 -10.32 -17.19
N ASN A 137 -5.79 -10.88 -17.31
CA ASN A 137 -6.51 -11.03 -18.58
C ASN A 137 -7.55 -9.94 -18.82
N SER A 138 -7.69 -9.00 -17.90
CA SER A 138 -8.64 -7.89 -18.03
C SER A 138 -8.16 -6.84 -19.04
N ALA A 139 -9.08 -6.00 -19.50
CA ALA A 139 -8.75 -4.85 -20.35
C ALA A 139 -7.83 -3.82 -19.68
N SER A 140 -7.67 -3.88 -18.36
CA SER A 140 -6.76 -3.01 -17.61
C SER A 140 -5.29 -3.46 -17.69
N ALA A 141 -5.02 -4.71 -18.05
CA ALA A 141 -3.67 -5.26 -18.05
C ALA A 141 -2.71 -4.50 -18.98
N GLU A 142 -3.15 -4.13 -20.18
CA GLU A 142 -2.35 -3.34 -21.12
C GLU A 142 -1.99 -1.95 -20.58
N LYS A 143 -2.90 -1.34 -19.82
CA LYS A 143 -2.69 -0.02 -19.21
C LYS A 143 -1.67 -0.08 -18.08
N VAL A 144 -1.76 -1.10 -17.22
CA VAL A 144 -0.77 -1.34 -16.17
C VAL A 144 0.59 -1.65 -16.76
N ALA A 145 0.63 -2.48 -17.82
CA ALA A 145 1.87 -2.78 -18.54
C ALA A 145 2.53 -1.52 -19.12
N ALA A 146 1.74 -0.56 -19.61
CA ALA A 146 2.27 0.71 -20.12
C ALA A 146 2.94 1.56 -19.03
N ILE A 147 2.39 1.56 -17.81
CA ILE A 147 3.02 2.23 -16.65
C ILE A 147 4.37 1.57 -16.33
N THR A 148 4.39 0.26 -16.25
CA THR A 148 5.60 -0.52 -15.97
C THR A 148 6.68 -0.29 -17.06
N GLU A 149 6.28 -0.27 -18.33
CA GLU A 149 7.21 -0.03 -19.44
C GLU A 149 7.79 1.39 -19.41
N TYR A 150 6.97 2.39 -19.11
CA TYR A 150 7.46 3.77 -18.95
C TYR A 150 8.51 3.85 -17.84
N GLU A 151 8.22 3.25 -16.69
CA GLU A 151 9.12 3.22 -15.54
C GLU A 151 10.46 2.53 -15.91
N ARG A 152 10.40 1.39 -16.58
CA ARG A 152 11.58 0.63 -17.00
C ARG A 152 12.48 1.42 -17.96
N THR A 153 11.89 2.20 -18.85
CA THR A 153 12.64 2.93 -19.90
C THR A 153 13.10 4.32 -19.47
N HIS A 154 12.51 4.90 -18.41
CA HIS A 154 12.78 6.27 -17.95
C HIS A 154 13.24 6.33 -16.49
N GLY A 155 13.24 5.20 -15.76
CA GLY A 155 13.81 5.10 -14.44
C GLY A 155 15.33 5.11 -14.48
N GLU A 156 15.98 5.59 -13.42
CA GLU A 156 17.43 5.44 -13.30
C GLU A 156 17.83 3.97 -13.26
N PRO A 157 18.94 3.57 -13.91
CA PRO A 157 19.45 2.22 -13.77
C PRO A 157 19.74 1.90 -12.31
N ALA A 158 19.46 0.67 -11.87
CA ALA A 158 19.70 0.22 -10.50
C ALA A 158 21.18 0.29 -10.08
N ASP A 159 22.10 0.50 -11.03
CA ASP A 159 23.54 0.52 -10.86
C ASP A 159 24.16 1.92 -11.11
N ALA A 160 23.36 2.97 -11.01
CA ALA A 160 23.88 4.34 -11.15
C ALA A 160 24.39 4.90 -9.81
#